data_8c0f7e005bd790298de79bc436bd7556
#
_entry.id   8c0f7e005bd790298de79bc436bd7556
#
_cell.length_a   1.000
_cell.length_b   1.000
_cell.length_c   1.000
_cell.angle_alpha   90.00
_cell.angle_beta   90.00
_cell.angle_gamma   90.00
#
_symmetry.space_group_name_H-M   'P 1'
#
loop_
_entity.id
_entity.type
_entity.pdbx_description
1 polymer ?
#
loop_
_entity_poly.entity_id
_entity_poly.type
_entity_poly.pdbx_seq_one_letter_code
_entity_poly.pdbx_strand_id
1 'polypeptide(L)'
;MTNDEIRGFIENAIKENRVMLFMKGTPQQPACGFSLRASGALNALGVKYAALDILPDPRIREELAAVSGWPTIPQLFVDGELIGGSDIVMEMFESGELAETLGVEQPDLDEAPAEPEQQPQQRPIGLENRLN
;
A
#
# COMPACT_ATOMS: atom_id res chain seq x y z
N MET A 1 0.04 9.89 -21.97
CA MET A 1 1.44 9.66 -21.57
C MET A 1 2.03 8.52 -22.39
N THR A 2 3.28 8.64 -22.73
CA THR A 2 3.98 7.54 -23.35
C THR A 2 4.38 6.52 -22.29
N ASN A 3 4.82 5.36 -22.74
CA ASN A 3 5.30 4.35 -21.79
C ASN A 3 6.50 4.85 -21.01
N ASP A 4 7.40 5.60 -21.66
CA ASP A 4 8.54 6.18 -20.96
C ASP A 4 8.13 7.17 -19.91
N GLU A 5 7.11 7.96 -20.20
CA GLU A 5 6.60 8.92 -19.22
C GLU A 5 5.97 8.22 -18.04
N ILE A 6 5.25 7.13 -18.27
CA ILE A 6 4.66 6.34 -17.20
C ILE A 6 5.75 5.74 -16.33
N ARG A 7 6.78 5.18 -16.97
CA ARG A 7 7.91 4.61 -16.23
C ARG A 7 8.59 5.67 -15.38
N GLY A 8 8.81 6.85 -15.94
CA GLY A 8 9.42 7.95 -15.20
C GLY A 8 8.58 8.37 -14.01
N PHE A 9 7.25 8.41 -14.20
CA PHE A 9 6.34 8.74 -13.12
C PHE A 9 6.45 7.72 -11.98
N ILE A 10 6.51 6.42 -12.33
CA ILE A 10 6.64 5.37 -11.33
C ILE A 10 7.97 5.50 -10.59
N GLU A 11 9.06 5.70 -11.34
CA GLU A 11 10.37 5.82 -10.73
C GLU A 11 10.45 7.02 -9.80
N ASN A 12 9.84 8.13 -10.19
CA ASN A 12 9.81 9.31 -9.34
C ASN A 12 8.96 9.09 -8.10
N ALA A 13 7.83 8.37 -8.25
CA ALA A 13 6.99 8.07 -7.09
C ALA A 13 7.76 7.26 -6.05
N ILE A 14 8.52 6.28 -6.51
CA ILE A 14 9.32 5.43 -5.63
C ILE A 14 10.42 6.26 -4.96
N LYS A 15 11.02 7.17 -5.71
CA LYS A 15 12.14 7.96 -5.22
C LYS A 15 11.70 9.04 -4.25
N GLU A 16 10.57 9.67 -4.52
CA GLU A 16 10.13 10.83 -3.75
C GLU A 16 9.31 10.49 -2.53
N ASN A 17 8.87 9.25 -2.40
CA ASN A 17 8.07 8.84 -1.25
C ASN A 17 8.80 7.76 -0.51
N ARG A 18 9.04 7.99 0.77
CA ARG A 18 9.76 7.01 1.58
C ARG A 18 9.03 5.69 1.58
N VAL A 19 7.70 5.73 1.72
CA VAL A 19 6.87 4.52 1.73
C VAL A 19 5.90 4.66 0.58
N MET A 20 6.02 3.78 -0.41
CA MET A 20 5.20 3.85 -1.63
C MET A 20 4.54 2.52 -1.88
N LEU A 21 3.22 2.53 -1.99
CA LEU A 21 2.44 1.32 -2.22
C LEU A 21 1.75 1.41 -3.58
N PHE A 22 2.02 0.45 -4.46
CA PHE A 22 1.27 0.31 -5.69
C PHE A 22 0.22 -0.77 -5.45
N MET A 23 -1.04 -0.45 -5.71
CA MET A 23 -2.13 -1.33 -5.33
C MET A 23 -3.26 -1.27 -6.34
N LYS A 24 -4.20 -2.19 -6.22
CA LYS A 24 -5.44 -2.14 -6.98
C LYS A 24 -6.46 -1.40 -6.15
N GLY A 25 -6.96 -0.28 -6.68
CA GLY A 25 -7.84 0.60 -5.96
C GLY A 25 -7.05 1.59 -5.12
N THR A 26 -7.68 2.09 -4.07
CA THR A 26 -7.07 3.07 -3.18
C THR A 26 -7.12 2.53 -1.76
N PRO A 27 -6.36 3.13 -0.83
CA PRO A 27 -6.46 2.71 0.56
C PRO A 27 -7.86 2.82 1.13
N GLN A 28 -8.65 3.77 0.63
CA GLN A 28 -10.02 3.96 1.07
C GLN A 28 -10.97 2.96 0.42
N GLN A 29 -10.62 2.50 -0.78
CA GLN A 29 -11.44 1.56 -1.53
C GLN A 29 -10.55 0.56 -2.25
N PRO A 30 -9.96 -0.38 -1.52
CA PRO A 30 -9.13 -1.39 -2.18
C PRO A 30 -9.98 -2.26 -3.09
N ALA A 31 -9.43 -2.60 -4.25
CA ALA A 31 -10.18 -3.36 -5.24
C ALA A 31 -9.90 -4.85 -5.20
N CYS A 32 -9.01 -5.31 -4.33
CA CYS A 32 -8.81 -6.75 -4.14
C CYS A 32 -8.28 -7.00 -2.73
N GLY A 33 -8.45 -8.25 -2.29
CA GLY A 33 -8.07 -8.62 -0.92
C GLY A 33 -6.59 -8.49 -0.63
N PHE A 34 -5.76 -8.73 -1.63
CA PHE A 34 -4.31 -8.61 -1.44
C PHE A 34 -3.92 -7.15 -1.20
N SER A 35 -4.50 -6.24 -1.97
CA SER A 35 -4.24 -4.81 -1.78
C SER A 35 -4.80 -4.33 -0.46
N LEU A 36 -5.96 -4.84 -0.07
CA LEU A 36 -6.57 -4.50 1.22
C LEU A 36 -5.62 -4.88 2.36
N ARG A 37 -5.04 -6.07 2.30
CA ARG A 37 -4.15 -6.51 3.36
C ARG A 37 -2.89 -5.65 3.46
N ALA A 38 -2.30 -5.32 2.31
CA ALA A 38 -1.08 -4.52 2.32
C ALA A 38 -1.34 -3.12 2.86
N SER A 39 -2.40 -2.46 2.37
CA SER A 39 -2.72 -1.13 2.88
C SER A 39 -3.16 -1.18 4.33
N GLY A 40 -3.88 -2.25 4.71
CA GLY A 40 -4.31 -2.43 6.08
C GLY A 40 -3.16 -2.52 7.06
N ALA A 41 -2.09 -3.22 6.66
CA ALA A 41 -0.91 -3.34 7.52
C ALA A 41 -0.27 -1.96 7.74
N LEU A 42 -0.13 -1.18 6.67
CA LEU A 42 0.45 0.16 6.80
C LEU A 42 -0.44 1.07 7.64
N ASN A 43 -1.76 0.95 7.45
CA ASN A 43 -2.70 1.74 8.24
C ASN A 43 -2.62 1.37 9.71
N ALA A 44 -2.50 0.08 10.00
CA ALA A 44 -2.42 -0.39 11.39
C ALA A 44 -1.16 0.13 12.08
N LEU A 45 -0.09 0.29 11.33
CA LEU A 45 1.15 0.83 11.89
C LEU A 45 1.13 2.34 12.03
N GLY A 46 0.13 2.99 11.44
CA GLY A 46 0.02 4.44 11.54
C GLY A 46 1.07 5.20 10.75
N VAL A 47 1.71 4.54 9.81
CA VAL A 47 2.78 5.17 9.05
C VAL A 47 2.18 5.94 7.87
N LYS A 48 2.82 7.05 7.54
CA LYS A 48 2.43 7.82 6.38
C LYS A 48 2.96 7.15 5.14
N TYR A 49 2.14 7.00 4.14
CA TYR A 49 2.59 6.41 2.88
C TYR A 49 1.81 6.98 1.71
N ALA A 50 2.42 6.90 0.54
CA ALA A 50 1.76 7.26 -0.70
C ALA A 50 1.26 5.99 -1.36
N ALA A 51 0.14 6.08 -2.05
CA ALA A 51 -0.43 4.93 -2.74
C ALA A 51 -0.83 5.33 -4.15
N LEU A 52 -0.63 4.42 -5.08
CA LEU A 52 -1.05 4.62 -6.46
C LEU A 52 -1.89 3.45 -6.92
N ASP A 53 -3.08 3.77 -7.44
CA ASP A 53 -3.98 2.79 -8.02
C ASP A 53 -3.48 2.45 -9.43
N ILE A 54 -3.19 1.18 -9.69
CA ILE A 54 -2.65 0.79 -11.00
C ILE A 54 -3.75 0.44 -12.01
N LEU A 55 -5.00 0.47 -11.58
CA LEU A 55 -6.09 0.01 -12.46
C LEU A 55 -6.46 0.96 -13.60
N PRO A 56 -6.35 2.28 -13.45
CA PRO A 56 -6.83 3.18 -14.51
C PRO A 56 -6.13 3.00 -15.86
N ASP A 57 -4.89 2.55 -15.85
CA ASP A 57 -4.17 2.38 -17.11
C ASP A 57 -3.32 1.12 -17.01
N PRO A 58 -3.58 0.10 -17.85
CA PRO A 58 -2.82 -1.16 -17.76
C PRO A 58 -1.31 -0.99 -18.00
N ARG A 59 -0.90 0.09 -18.63
CA ARG A 59 0.52 0.34 -18.83
C ARG A 59 1.23 0.63 -17.52
N ILE A 60 0.51 1.14 -16.51
CA ILE A 60 1.11 1.36 -15.20
C ILE A 60 1.63 0.04 -14.64
N ARG A 61 0.81 -1.01 -14.72
CA ARG A 61 1.21 -2.32 -14.21
C ARG A 61 2.39 -2.87 -15.00
N GLU A 62 2.36 -2.72 -16.32
CA GLU A 62 3.43 -3.21 -17.18
C GLU A 62 4.75 -2.52 -16.90
N GLU A 63 4.72 -1.19 -16.80
CA GLU A 63 5.94 -0.45 -16.55
C GLU A 63 6.45 -0.67 -15.13
N LEU A 64 5.54 -0.81 -14.19
CA LEU A 64 5.93 -1.12 -12.82
C LEU A 64 6.65 -2.46 -12.75
N ALA A 65 6.13 -3.47 -13.44
CA ALA A 65 6.78 -4.78 -13.46
C ALA A 65 8.18 -4.69 -14.06
N ALA A 66 8.35 -3.85 -15.08
CA ALA A 66 9.66 -3.65 -15.70
C ALA A 66 10.62 -2.98 -14.72
N VAL A 67 10.14 -2.01 -13.95
CA VAL A 67 10.98 -1.29 -13.00
C VAL A 67 11.35 -2.17 -11.82
N SER A 68 10.40 -2.91 -11.29
CA SER A 68 10.60 -3.67 -10.05
C SER A 68 11.10 -5.09 -10.27
N GLY A 69 10.85 -5.64 -11.45
CA GLY A 69 11.12 -7.06 -11.68
C GLY A 69 10.11 -7.96 -11.00
N TRP A 70 8.99 -7.42 -10.53
CA TRP A 70 8.00 -8.16 -9.76
C TRP A 70 6.67 -8.10 -10.50
N PRO A 71 6.03 -9.23 -10.81
CA PRO A 71 4.86 -9.22 -11.70
C PRO A 71 3.52 -8.99 -11.03
N THR A 72 3.44 -9.11 -9.72
CA THR A 72 2.14 -9.08 -9.04
C THR A 72 1.92 -7.77 -8.30
N ILE A 73 0.66 -7.50 -7.98
CA ILE A 73 0.22 -6.33 -7.24
C ILE A 73 -0.47 -6.86 -5.98
N PRO A 74 -0.29 -6.25 -4.83
CA PRO A 74 0.39 -4.97 -4.57
C PRO A 74 1.91 -5.10 -4.49
N GLN A 75 2.58 -3.94 -4.52
CA GLN A 75 4.03 -3.86 -4.32
C GLN A 75 4.32 -2.72 -3.37
N LEU A 76 5.10 -3.02 -2.35
CA LEU A 76 5.49 -2.02 -1.36
C LEU A 76 6.97 -1.69 -1.52
N PHE A 77 7.26 -0.40 -1.61
CA PHE A 77 8.63 0.12 -1.65
C PHE A 77 8.88 0.94 -0.41
N VAL A 78 10.04 0.77 0.20
CA VAL A 78 10.48 1.57 1.34
C VAL A 78 11.88 2.07 1.05
N ASP A 79 12.06 3.37 1.15
CA ASP A 79 13.34 4.02 0.88
C ASP A 79 13.91 3.63 -0.49
N GLY A 80 13.01 3.51 -1.47
CA GLY A 80 13.40 3.21 -2.84
C GLY A 80 13.60 1.73 -3.15
N GLU A 81 13.43 0.85 -2.16
CA GLU A 81 13.66 -0.58 -2.34
C GLU A 81 12.36 -1.36 -2.28
N LEU A 82 12.23 -2.32 -3.17
CA LEU A 82 11.06 -3.19 -3.17
C LEU A 82 11.12 -4.11 -1.96
N ILE A 83 10.10 -4.00 -1.11
CA ILE A 83 9.97 -4.89 0.04
C ILE A 83 9.30 -6.19 -0.41
N GLY A 84 8.20 -6.08 -1.17
CA GLY A 84 7.53 -7.27 -1.67
C GLY A 84 6.05 -7.04 -1.88
N GLY A 85 5.34 -8.14 -2.11
CA GLY A 85 3.90 -8.13 -2.29
C GLY A 85 3.16 -8.38 -0.98
N SER A 86 1.86 -8.73 -1.10
CA SER A 86 1.03 -8.82 0.11
C SER A 86 1.51 -9.89 1.07
N ASP A 87 1.98 -11.02 0.58
CA ASP A 87 2.41 -12.09 1.47
C ASP A 87 3.61 -11.65 2.30
N ILE A 88 4.58 -11.02 1.66
CA ILE A 88 5.77 -10.56 2.35
C ILE A 88 5.41 -9.45 3.35
N VAL A 89 4.56 -8.53 2.92
CA VAL A 89 4.14 -7.42 3.77
C VAL A 89 3.44 -7.95 5.03
N MET A 90 2.53 -8.93 4.86
CA MET A 90 1.81 -9.48 5.99
C MET A 90 2.73 -10.26 6.91
N GLU A 91 3.65 -11.02 6.35
CA GLU A 91 4.62 -11.77 7.14
C GLU A 91 5.47 -10.83 7.99
N MET A 92 5.95 -9.75 7.37
CA MET A 92 6.76 -8.77 8.07
C MET A 92 5.93 -8.01 9.11
N PHE A 93 4.67 -7.76 8.79
CA PHE A 93 3.79 -7.10 9.74
C PHE A 93 3.59 -7.97 10.98
N GLU A 94 3.32 -9.24 10.79
CA GLU A 94 3.04 -10.14 11.92
C GLU A 94 4.28 -10.40 12.77
N SER A 95 5.45 -10.41 12.17
CA SER A 95 6.69 -10.65 12.90
C SER A 95 7.23 -9.40 13.59
N GLY A 96 6.70 -8.24 13.26
CA GLY A 96 7.23 -6.98 13.77
C GLY A 96 8.30 -6.38 12.90
N GLU A 97 8.75 -7.11 11.90
CA GLU A 97 9.83 -6.64 11.04
C GLU A 97 9.44 -5.42 10.22
N LEU A 98 8.17 -5.34 9.83
CA LEU A 98 7.71 -4.20 9.06
C LEU A 98 7.77 -2.92 9.90
N ALA A 99 7.30 -2.99 11.15
CA ALA A 99 7.36 -1.85 12.04
C ALA A 99 8.81 -1.41 12.25
N GLU A 100 9.69 -2.37 12.41
CA GLU A 100 11.11 -2.10 12.58
C GLU A 100 11.69 -1.42 11.35
N THR A 101 11.38 -1.94 10.18
CA THR A 101 11.85 -1.37 8.91
C THR A 101 11.36 0.06 8.73
N LEU A 102 10.13 0.33 9.14
CA LEU A 102 9.54 1.66 9.00
C LEU A 102 9.87 2.60 10.15
N GLY A 103 10.45 2.06 11.22
CA GLY A 103 10.83 2.89 12.37
C GLY A 103 9.66 3.29 13.24
N VAL A 104 8.63 2.45 13.33
CA VAL A 104 7.46 2.73 14.14
C VAL A 104 7.25 1.60 15.13
N GLU A 105 6.35 1.84 16.08
CA GLU A 105 6.05 0.86 17.10
C GLU A 105 5.13 -0.21 16.56
N GLN A 106 5.39 -1.46 16.96
CA GLN A 106 4.52 -2.57 16.60
C GLN A 106 3.27 -2.51 17.47
N PRO A 107 2.08 -2.46 16.86
CA PRO A 107 0.85 -2.45 17.65
C PRO A 107 0.58 -3.82 18.25
N ASP A 108 -0.33 -3.84 19.23
CA ASP A 108 -0.77 -5.09 19.82
C ASP A 108 -1.68 -5.79 18.81
N LEU A 109 -1.21 -6.91 18.31
CA LEU A 109 -1.95 -7.62 17.28
C LEU A 109 -3.23 -8.25 17.79
N ASP A 110 -3.35 -8.42 19.08
CA ASP A 110 -4.59 -8.94 19.64
C ASP A 110 -5.70 -7.92 19.52
N GLU A 111 -5.39 -6.65 19.51
CA GLU A 111 -6.37 -5.64 19.26
C GLU A 111 -6.59 -5.41 17.80
N ALA A 112 -5.82 -5.99 17.03
CA ALA A 112 -5.90 -6.12 15.61
C ALA A 112 -6.90 -5.21 14.99
N PRO A 113 -6.64 -4.02 14.92
CA PRO A 113 -7.58 -3.12 14.31
C PRO A 113 -7.42 -3.14 12.84
N ALA A 114 -7.40 -4.25 12.32
CA ALA A 114 -7.16 -4.37 10.91
C ALA A 114 -8.25 -3.78 10.08
N GLU A 115 -9.33 -3.37 10.68
CA GLU A 115 -10.41 -2.85 9.87
C GLU A 115 -10.06 -1.53 9.28
N PRO A 116 -10.19 -1.39 8.00
CA PRO A 116 -9.92 -0.12 7.34
C PRO A 116 -10.77 1.01 7.85
N GLU A 117 -11.91 0.69 8.38
CA GLU A 117 -12.79 1.73 8.89
C GLU A 117 -12.21 2.42 10.10
N GLN A 118 -11.11 1.91 10.62
CA GLN A 118 -10.45 2.58 11.72
C GLN A 118 -9.78 3.86 11.30
N GLN A 119 -9.69 4.12 10.04
CA GLN A 119 -8.99 5.29 9.59
C GLN A 119 -9.83 6.50 9.75
N PRO A 120 -9.39 7.44 10.50
CA PRO A 120 -10.20 8.60 10.79
C PRO A 120 -10.56 9.39 9.57
N GLN A 121 -9.73 9.42 8.61
CA GLN A 121 -9.99 10.25 7.46
C GLN A 121 -11.09 9.71 6.61
N GLN A 122 -11.58 8.52 6.88
CA GLN A 122 -12.58 7.95 6.06
C GLN A 122 -13.90 8.19 6.54
N ARG A 123 -14.05 8.79 7.47
CA ARG A 123 -15.33 8.81 7.97
C ARG A 123 -16.26 9.46 7.22
N PRO A 124 -16.65 9.19 6.50
CA PRO A 124 -17.53 9.86 5.72
C PRO A 124 -18.89 9.44 5.92
N ILE A 125 -18.68 8.96 6.01
CA ILE A 125 -19.36 8.66 5.97
C ILE A 125 -20.19 8.30 6.35
N GLY A 126 -20.66 8.45 6.61
CA GLY A 126 -21.29 8.05 6.90
C GLY A 126 -22.03 7.65 7.06
N LEU A 127 -22.22 7.34 7.21
CA LEU A 127 -22.64 6.77 7.35
C LEU A 127 -23.01 6.52 7.83
N GLU A 128 -22.84 6.38 8.03
CA GLU A 128 -22.85 6.01 8.50
C GLU A 128 -23.03 5.70 8.72
N ASN A 129 -23.43 5.64 8.82
CA ASN A 129 -23.34 5.10 9.01
C ASN A 129 -23.66 4.58 8.81
N ARG A 130 -23.93 4.35 8.81
CA ARG A 130 -24.04 3.76 8.53
C ARG A 130 -24.46 3.24 8.54
N LEU A 131 -24.77 3.16 8.60
CA LEU A 131 -24.72 2.84 8.67
C LEU A 131 -24.64 2.74 8.69
N ASN A 132 -24.86 2.79 8.81
CA ASN A 132 -24.41 2.69 8.98
C ASN A 132 -24.33 2.64 9.13
#